data_834628be08e23f7aa70d051c1c002fa0
#
_entry.id   834628be08e23f7aa70d051c1c002fa0
#
_cell.length_a   1.000
_cell.length_b   1.000
_cell.length_c   1.000
_cell.angle_alpha   90.00
_cell.angle_beta   90.00
_cell.angle_gamma   90.00
#
_symmetry.space_group_name_H-M   'P 1'
#
loop_
_entity.id
_entity.type
_entity.pdbx_description
1 polymer ?
#
loop_
_entity_poly.entity_id
_entity_poly.type
_entity_poly.pdbx_seq_one_letter_code
_entity_poly.pdbx_strand_id
1 'polypeptide(L)'
;VLRLIDRIDKQPAAVWDENVLRLGLTPVQLDRLKTLLLNQDLWQQSEELQALFKQLEALGAAEFVAYDPKIIRGLDYYTGTVFEAHDTTGEFRAILGGGHYANLVEDVGGEPLPGVGFAMGDVVIMLLLESLGLIPEQKRAGKGVLMTDFDAAHQEIAVRTTARLREAGLQVILYPEVDKLAKQLKYADRIGVRCALVIGPDEVAGNTVVIKDLAARQ
;
A
#
# COMPACT_ATOMS: atom_id res chain seq x y z
N VAL A 1 -16.80 21.13 -12.97
CA VAL A 1 -16.46 20.39 -14.21
C VAL A 1 -15.40 19.35 -13.96
N LEU A 2 -14.24 19.69 -13.38
CA LEU A 2 -13.11 18.74 -13.17
C LEU A 2 -13.55 17.43 -12.49
N ARG A 3 -14.32 17.50 -11.39
CA ARG A 3 -14.85 16.30 -10.71
C ARG A 3 -15.79 15.44 -11.58
N LEU A 4 -16.37 16.00 -12.65
CA LEU A 4 -17.16 15.22 -13.60
C LEU A 4 -16.25 14.52 -14.63
N ILE A 5 -15.15 15.14 -15.02
CA ILE A 5 -14.18 14.51 -15.94
C ILE A 5 -13.63 13.22 -15.31
N ASP A 6 -13.26 13.22 -14.03
CA ASP A 6 -12.85 12.00 -13.29
C ASP A 6 -13.91 10.86 -13.34
N ARG A 7 -15.15 11.18 -13.65
CA ARG A 7 -16.26 10.21 -13.71
C ARG A 7 -16.73 9.88 -15.11
N ILE A 8 -16.07 10.38 -16.15
CA ILE A 8 -16.55 10.21 -17.53
C ILE A 8 -16.67 8.74 -17.92
N ASP A 9 -15.70 7.93 -17.54
CA ASP A 9 -15.65 6.50 -17.86
C ASP A 9 -16.35 5.62 -16.79
N LYS A 10 -16.86 6.24 -15.70
CA LYS A 10 -17.51 5.54 -14.56
C LYS A 10 -19.03 5.56 -14.63
N GLN A 11 -19.63 6.19 -15.64
CA GLN A 11 -21.07 6.31 -15.79
C GLN A 11 -21.49 6.33 -17.27
N PRO A 12 -22.77 6.02 -17.59
CA PRO A 12 -23.25 6.11 -18.97
C PRO A 12 -23.09 7.52 -19.55
N ALA A 13 -22.68 7.60 -20.83
CA ALA A 13 -22.40 8.89 -21.49
C ALA A 13 -23.55 9.89 -21.42
N ALA A 14 -24.81 9.43 -21.60
CA ALA A 14 -26.00 10.30 -21.52
C ALA A 14 -26.19 10.91 -20.12
N VAL A 15 -25.89 10.14 -19.07
CA VAL A 15 -25.95 10.63 -17.68
C VAL A 15 -24.86 11.66 -17.41
N TRP A 16 -23.66 11.40 -17.96
CA TRP A 16 -22.54 12.34 -17.84
C TRP A 16 -22.87 13.67 -18.55
N ASP A 17 -23.39 13.61 -19.78
CA ASP A 17 -23.80 14.78 -20.56
C ASP A 17 -24.84 15.63 -19.79
N GLU A 18 -25.87 14.99 -19.25
CA GLU A 18 -26.89 15.66 -18.45
C GLU A 18 -26.29 16.35 -17.22
N ASN A 19 -25.38 15.68 -16.52
CA ASN A 19 -24.72 16.26 -15.34
C ASN A 19 -23.85 17.47 -15.70
N VAL A 20 -23.15 17.42 -16.84
CA VAL A 20 -22.36 18.57 -17.31
C VAL A 20 -23.24 19.76 -17.70
N LEU A 21 -24.35 19.51 -18.39
CA LEU A 21 -25.32 20.55 -18.73
C LEU A 21 -26.00 21.17 -17.51
N ARG A 22 -26.30 20.37 -16.47
CA ARG A 22 -26.82 20.85 -15.19
C ARG A 22 -25.86 21.78 -14.45
N LEU A 23 -24.56 21.70 -14.68
CA LEU A 23 -23.56 22.63 -14.16
C LEU A 23 -23.51 23.95 -14.92
N GLY A 24 -24.38 24.14 -15.93
CA GLY A 24 -24.51 25.38 -16.68
C GLY A 24 -23.68 25.49 -17.95
N LEU A 25 -23.05 24.38 -18.39
CA LEU A 25 -22.41 24.37 -19.71
C LEU A 25 -23.48 24.33 -20.81
N THR A 26 -23.23 25.08 -21.88
CA THR A 26 -24.07 25.00 -23.08
C THR A 26 -23.74 23.71 -23.88
N PRO A 27 -24.64 23.23 -24.75
CA PRO A 27 -24.37 22.10 -25.63
C PRO A 27 -23.07 22.27 -26.47
N VAL A 28 -22.80 23.46 -26.96
CA VAL A 28 -21.58 23.78 -27.71
C VAL A 28 -20.32 23.61 -26.84
N GLN A 29 -20.41 24.04 -25.57
CA GLN A 29 -19.29 23.87 -24.63
C GLN A 29 -19.09 22.41 -24.24
N LEU A 30 -20.16 21.62 -24.13
CA LEU A 30 -20.11 20.19 -23.89
C LEU A 30 -19.39 19.47 -25.05
N ASP A 31 -19.77 19.76 -26.30
CA ASP A 31 -19.12 19.16 -27.48
C ASP A 31 -17.63 19.54 -27.56
N ARG A 32 -17.31 20.79 -27.27
CA ARG A 32 -15.91 21.25 -27.22
C ARG A 32 -15.12 20.53 -26.12
N LEU A 33 -15.71 20.36 -24.93
CA LEU A 33 -15.10 19.62 -23.83
C LEU A 33 -14.80 18.17 -24.24
N LYS A 34 -15.78 17.48 -24.85
CA LYS A 34 -15.58 16.11 -25.36
C LYS A 34 -14.44 16.05 -26.38
N THR A 35 -14.39 17.00 -27.30
CA THR A 35 -13.30 17.09 -28.30
C THR A 35 -11.92 17.24 -27.63
N LEU A 36 -11.83 18.07 -26.59
CA LEU A 36 -10.58 18.24 -25.83
C LEU A 36 -10.19 16.95 -25.08
N LEU A 37 -11.15 16.26 -24.48
CA LEU A 37 -10.90 15.02 -23.73
C LEU A 37 -10.57 13.80 -24.62
N LEU A 38 -10.77 13.90 -25.92
CA LEU A 38 -10.36 12.91 -26.91
C LEU A 38 -9.04 13.26 -27.60
N ASN A 39 -8.53 14.46 -27.41
CA ASN A 39 -7.31 14.92 -28.07
C ASN A 39 -6.07 14.46 -27.31
N GLN A 40 -5.43 13.42 -27.81
CA GLN A 40 -4.20 12.84 -27.26
C GLN A 40 -2.96 13.73 -27.47
N ASP A 41 -3.04 14.74 -28.33
CA ASP A 41 -1.95 15.67 -28.64
C ASP A 41 -2.08 17.01 -27.90
N LEU A 42 -3.08 17.14 -27.01
CA LEU A 42 -3.34 18.40 -26.29
C LEU A 42 -2.13 18.85 -25.43
N TRP A 43 -1.33 17.91 -24.95
CA TRP A 43 -0.11 18.17 -24.19
C TRP A 43 0.92 19.02 -24.96
N GLN A 44 0.89 18.97 -26.28
CA GLN A 44 1.76 19.78 -27.14
C GLN A 44 1.46 21.30 -27.05
N GLN A 45 0.36 21.68 -26.43
CA GLN A 45 0.01 23.08 -26.17
C GLN A 45 0.47 23.56 -24.79
N SER A 46 1.06 22.68 -23.98
CA SER A 46 1.58 22.99 -22.65
C SER A 46 3.10 22.92 -22.65
N GLU A 47 3.76 24.05 -22.40
CA GLU A 47 5.23 24.11 -22.29
C GLU A 47 5.76 23.18 -21.18
N GLU A 48 5.02 23.08 -20.06
CA GLU A 48 5.37 22.19 -18.94
C GLU A 48 5.37 20.72 -19.37
N LEU A 49 4.30 20.27 -20.04
CA LEU A 49 4.20 18.89 -20.49
C LEU A 49 5.19 18.57 -21.61
N GLN A 50 5.44 19.50 -22.53
CA GLN A 50 6.49 19.34 -23.55
C GLN A 50 7.87 19.14 -22.92
N ALA A 51 8.20 19.97 -21.92
CA ALA A 51 9.46 19.85 -21.20
C ALA A 51 9.55 18.51 -20.43
N LEU A 52 8.45 18.08 -19.81
CA LEU A 52 8.37 16.80 -19.11
C LEU A 52 8.59 15.63 -20.07
N PHE A 53 7.86 15.56 -21.20
CA PHE A 53 8.01 14.46 -22.15
C PHE A 53 9.42 14.41 -22.76
N LYS A 54 10.04 15.55 -23.02
CA LYS A 54 11.44 15.62 -23.47
C LYS A 54 12.41 15.02 -22.42
N GLN A 55 12.17 15.24 -21.11
CA GLN A 55 12.99 14.64 -20.07
C GLN A 55 12.73 13.12 -19.95
N LEU A 56 11.48 12.68 -20.08
CA LEU A 56 11.15 11.26 -20.09
C LEU A 56 11.81 10.51 -21.26
N GLU A 57 11.88 11.15 -22.44
CA GLU A 57 12.61 10.62 -23.58
C GLU A 57 14.12 10.48 -23.28
N ALA A 58 14.72 11.53 -22.73
CA ALA A 58 16.14 11.51 -22.36
C ALA A 58 16.47 10.46 -21.29
N LEU A 59 15.51 10.13 -20.41
CA LEU A 59 15.62 9.07 -19.40
C LEU A 59 15.33 7.67 -19.96
N GLY A 60 14.88 7.53 -21.20
CA GLY A 60 14.44 6.25 -21.77
C GLY A 60 13.14 5.72 -21.14
N ALA A 61 12.32 6.59 -20.57
CA ALA A 61 11.07 6.23 -19.88
C ALA A 61 9.81 6.56 -20.70
N ALA A 62 9.94 7.19 -21.88
CA ALA A 62 8.81 7.66 -22.66
C ALA A 62 7.88 6.52 -23.12
N GLU A 63 8.41 5.33 -23.36
CA GLU A 63 7.60 4.16 -23.76
C GLU A 63 6.61 3.67 -22.68
N PHE A 64 6.84 4.04 -21.42
CA PHE A 64 5.97 3.67 -20.29
C PHE A 64 4.94 4.75 -19.95
N VAL A 65 4.96 5.88 -20.64
CA VAL A 65 4.14 7.05 -20.31
C VAL A 65 3.29 7.47 -21.50
N ALA A 66 2.01 7.67 -21.24
CA ALA A 66 1.07 8.22 -22.22
C ALA A 66 0.37 9.45 -21.64
N TYR A 67 0.03 10.41 -22.49
CA TYR A 67 -0.83 11.51 -22.09
C TYR A 67 -2.29 11.08 -22.11
N ASP A 68 -3.00 11.34 -21.02
CA ASP A 68 -4.45 11.18 -20.95
C ASP A 68 -5.10 12.46 -20.41
N PRO A 69 -5.88 13.20 -21.22
CA PRO A 69 -6.54 14.43 -20.80
C PRO A 69 -7.65 14.21 -19.76
N LYS A 70 -8.02 12.98 -19.47
CA LYS A 70 -9.04 12.63 -18.49
C LYS A 70 -8.47 12.41 -17.10
N ILE A 71 -7.16 12.29 -16.94
CA ILE A 71 -6.55 12.09 -15.62
C ILE A 71 -6.69 13.36 -14.80
N ILE A 72 -7.55 13.27 -13.78
CA ILE A 72 -7.78 14.32 -12.80
C ILE A 72 -7.73 13.70 -11.42
N ARG A 73 -6.86 14.23 -10.57
CA ARG A 73 -6.75 13.78 -9.17
C ARG A 73 -7.71 14.54 -8.28
N GLY A 74 -8.36 13.81 -7.36
CA GLY A 74 -9.40 14.35 -6.49
C GLY A 74 -8.90 15.16 -5.29
N LEU A 75 -7.61 15.50 -5.23
CA LEU A 75 -7.02 16.27 -4.15
C LEU A 75 -6.81 17.72 -4.61
N ASP A 76 -7.38 18.66 -3.89
CA ASP A 76 -7.46 20.06 -4.29
C ASP A 76 -6.10 20.81 -4.20
N TYR A 77 -5.05 20.18 -3.64
CA TYR A 77 -3.73 20.80 -3.49
C TYR A 77 -2.80 20.64 -4.71
N TYR A 78 -3.16 19.86 -5.71
CA TYR A 78 -2.38 19.77 -6.95
C TYR A 78 -2.51 21.05 -7.76
N THR A 79 -1.36 21.61 -8.16
CA THR A 79 -1.28 22.88 -8.90
C THR A 79 -0.68 22.74 -10.29
N GLY A 80 -0.17 21.59 -10.65
CA GLY A 80 0.48 21.33 -11.94
C GLY A 80 0.16 19.94 -12.47
N THR A 81 1.14 19.33 -13.13
CA THR A 81 1.01 18.00 -13.72
C THR A 81 0.60 16.96 -12.69
N VAL A 82 -0.38 16.13 -13.04
CA VAL A 82 -0.81 14.95 -12.26
C VAL A 82 -0.53 13.68 -13.06
N PHE A 83 -0.35 12.57 -12.35
CA PHE A 83 -0.08 11.29 -12.99
C PHE A 83 -0.70 10.13 -12.24
N GLU A 84 -0.94 9.04 -12.96
CA GLU A 84 -1.38 7.75 -12.41
C GLU A 84 -0.59 6.64 -13.07
N ALA A 85 -0.38 5.54 -12.37
CA ALA A 85 0.10 4.30 -12.95
C ALA A 85 -1.00 3.25 -12.94
N HIS A 86 -1.17 2.61 -14.07
CA HIS A 86 -2.13 1.54 -14.29
C HIS A 86 -1.42 0.29 -14.79
N ASP A 87 -2.04 -0.85 -14.58
CA ASP A 87 -1.65 -2.07 -15.27
C ASP A 87 -2.05 -1.98 -16.76
N THR A 88 -1.33 -2.68 -17.61
CA THR A 88 -1.57 -2.65 -19.07
C THR A 88 -2.84 -3.38 -19.50
N THR A 89 -3.43 -4.21 -18.63
CA THR A 89 -4.69 -4.92 -18.92
C THR A 89 -5.92 -4.05 -18.65
N GLY A 90 -5.79 -3.04 -17.78
CA GLY A 90 -6.88 -2.18 -17.35
C GLY A 90 -7.90 -2.87 -16.41
N GLU A 91 -7.56 -4.03 -15.87
CA GLU A 91 -8.43 -4.78 -14.96
C GLU A 91 -8.46 -4.19 -13.56
N PHE A 92 -7.37 -3.49 -13.19
CA PHE A 92 -7.23 -2.94 -11.85
C PHE A 92 -7.42 -1.41 -11.83
N ARG A 93 -7.71 -0.90 -10.66
CA ARG A 93 -7.70 0.55 -10.41
C ARG A 93 -6.26 1.06 -10.47
N ALA A 94 -6.08 2.39 -10.54
CA ALA A 94 -4.75 2.99 -10.48
C ALA A 94 -3.92 2.40 -9.32
N ILE A 95 -2.73 1.91 -9.61
CA ILE A 95 -1.78 1.34 -8.65
C ILE A 95 -1.23 2.45 -7.76
N LEU A 96 -0.87 3.56 -8.38
CA LEU A 96 -0.45 4.78 -7.72
C LEU A 96 -0.97 6.01 -8.43
N GLY A 97 -0.97 7.11 -7.73
CA GLY A 97 -1.29 8.39 -8.32
C GLY A 97 -0.69 9.53 -7.52
N GLY A 98 -0.28 10.55 -8.23
CA GLY A 98 0.41 11.69 -7.67
C GLY A 98 0.31 12.93 -8.52
N GLY A 99 1.09 13.94 -8.16
CA GLY A 99 1.17 15.16 -8.91
C GLY A 99 2.07 16.22 -8.27
N HIS A 100 2.21 17.32 -8.96
CA HIS A 100 2.93 18.49 -8.50
C HIS A 100 2.01 19.38 -7.65
N TYR A 101 2.56 19.92 -6.57
CA TYR A 101 1.90 20.91 -5.70
C TYR A 101 2.89 22.01 -5.32
N ALA A 102 2.50 23.26 -5.58
CA ALA A 102 3.35 24.41 -5.30
C ALA A 102 3.18 24.94 -3.88
N ASN A 103 1.96 24.86 -3.32
CA ASN A 103 1.58 25.64 -2.15
C ASN A 103 1.36 24.79 -0.89
N LEU A 104 1.36 23.45 -0.98
CA LEU A 104 0.98 22.58 0.13
C LEU A 104 1.82 22.82 1.41
N VAL A 105 3.13 23.08 1.26
CA VAL A 105 4.00 23.33 2.42
C VAL A 105 3.67 24.64 3.09
N GLU A 106 3.37 25.69 2.31
CA GLU A 106 2.94 27.00 2.81
C GLU A 106 1.56 26.91 3.48
N ASP A 107 0.61 26.18 2.88
CA ASP A 107 -0.75 25.99 3.40
C ASP A 107 -0.77 25.30 4.78
N VAL A 108 0.27 24.50 5.10
CA VAL A 108 0.41 23.86 6.42
C VAL A 108 1.35 24.64 7.36
N GLY A 109 1.76 25.86 7.00
CA GLY A 109 2.54 26.76 7.84
C GLY A 109 4.06 26.66 7.69
N GLY A 110 4.55 26.01 6.64
CA GLY A 110 5.98 25.98 6.30
C GLY A 110 6.39 27.13 5.38
N GLU A 111 7.68 27.22 5.08
CA GLU A 111 8.20 28.13 4.05
C GLU A 111 7.73 27.65 2.67
N PRO A 112 7.46 28.55 1.71
CA PRO A 112 7.03 28.17 0.36
C PRO A 112 8.04 27.22 -0.29
N LEU A 113 7.60 25.99 -0.55
CA LEU A 113 8.40 24.95 -1.17
C LEU A 113 7.52 24.12 -2.10
N PRO A 114 7.77 24.14 -3.42
CA PRO A 114 7.04 23.25 -4.33
C PRO A 114 7.49 21.80 -4.13
N GLY A 115 6.57 20.88 -4.34
CA GLY A 115 6.82 19.46 -4.18
C GLY A 115 6.13 18.61 -5.23
N VAL A 116 6.61 17.38 -5.36
CA VAL A 116 5.96 16.31 -6.12
C VAL A 116 5.81 15.12 -5.18
N GLY A 117 4.64 14.52 -5.19
CA GLY A 117 4.38 13.35 -4.36
C GLY A 117 3.40 12.39 -5.00
N PHE A 118 3.39 11.17 -4.49
CA PHE A 118 2.41 10.16 -4.90
C PHE A 118 2.04 9.27 -3.71
N ALA A 119 0.89 8.62 -3.85
CA ALA A 119 0.47 7.54 -2.97
C ALA A 119 0.23 6.27 -3.80
N MET A 120 0.63 5.12 -3.25
CA MET A 120 0.44 3.80 -3.86
C MET A 120 -0.51 2.96 -3.01
N GLY A 121 -1.42 2.22 -3.69
CA GLY A 121 -2.34 1.30 -3.02
C GLY A 121 -1.70 -0.07 -2.83
N ASP A 122 -1.45 -0.46 -1.59
CA ASP A 122 -0.89 -1.78 -1.23
C ASP A 122 -1.79 -2.94 -1.67
N VAL A 123 -3.10 -2.80 -1.51
CA VAL A 123 -4.08 -3.81 -1.93
C VAL A 123 -4.07 -4.00 -3.44
N VAL A 124 -4.05 -2.90 -4.21
CA VAL A 124 -4.08 -2.96 -5.68
C VAL A 124 -2.83 -3.64 -6.23
N ILE A 125 -1.65 -3.27 -5.71
CA ILE A 125 -0.40 -3.89 -6.14
C ILE A 125 -0.33 -5.37 -5.75
N MET A 126 -0.87 -5.76 -4.59
CA MET A 126 -0.92 -7.15 -4.18
C MET A 126 -1.82 -7.98 -5.10
N LEU A 127 -3.01 -7.49 -5.46
CA LEU A 127 -3.91 -8.14 -6.40
C LEU A 127 -3.28 -8.29 -7.78
N LEU A 128 -2.57 -7.28 -8.25
CA LEU A 128 -1.83 -7.34 -9.52
C LEU A 128 -0.72 -8.38 -9.48
N LEU A 129 0.09 -8.40 -8.42
CA LEU A 129 1.15 -9.41 -8.25
C LEU A 129 0.57 -10.82 -8.18
N GLU A 130 -0.59 -11.01 -7.55
CA GLU A 130 -1.30 -12.28 -7.49
C GLU A 130 -1.73 -12.73 -8.89
N SER A 131 -2.36 -11.84 -9.67
CA SER A 131 -2.81 -12.15 -11.03
C SER A 131 -1.66 -12.52 -11.97
N LEU A 132 -0.49 -11.95 -11.75
CA LEU A 132 0.74 -12.23 -12.51
C LEU A 132 1.52 -13.44 -11.99
N GLY A 133 1.10 -14.07 -10.86
CA GLY A 133 1.82 -15.16 -10.22
C GLY A 133 3.17 -14.75 -9.65
N LEU A 134 3.35 -13.46 -9.33
CA LEU A 134 4.60 -12.86 -8.84
C LEU A 134 4.65 -12.72 -7.31
N ILE A 135 3.62 -13.14 -6.60
CA ILE A 135 3.69 -13.16 -5.14
C ILE A 135 4.73 -14.20 -4.72
N PRO A 136 5.77 -13.79 -3.99
CA PRO A 136 6.73 -14.75 -3.45
C PRO A 136 6.00 -15.78 -2.60
N GLU A 137 6.29 -17.07 -2.80
CA GLU A 137 5.84 -18.06 -1.84
C GLU A 137 6.24 -17.60 -0.44
N GLN A 138 5.25 -17.22 0.35
CA GLN A 138 5.48 -17.04 1.77
C GLN A 138 5.87 -18.42 2.29
N LYS A 139 7.17 -18.68 2.34
CA LYS A 139 7.68 -19.79 3.16
C LYS A 139 7.14 -19.49 4.54
N ARG A 140 6.01 -20.12 4.89
CA ARG A 140 5.49 -20.12 6.27
C ARG A 140 6.71 -20.42 7.10
N ALA A 141 7.18 -19.42 7.80
CA ALA A 141 8.49 -19.49 8.40
C ALA A 141 8.41 -20.53 9.52
N GLY A 142 8.90 -21.72 9.22
CA GLY A 142 9.41 -22.61 10.27
C GLY A 142 10.61 -21.98 10.98
N LYS A 143 10.77 -20.68 10.91
CA LYS A 143 11.88 -19.85 11.37
C LYS A 143 11.53 -19.01 12.59
N GLY A 144 10.75 -19.49 13.49
CA GLY A 144 10.48 -18.75 14.72
C GLY A 144 10.24 -19.71 15.87
N VAL A 145 10.26 -19.14 17.05
CA VAL A 145 9.89 -19.84 18.27
C VAL A 145 8.73 -19.12 18.94
N LEU A 146 7.82 -19.86 19.55
CA LEU A 146 6.81 -19.29 20.42
C LEU A 146 7.35 -19.29 21.87
N MET A 147 7.39 -18.15 22.51
CA MET A 147 7.51 -18.06 23.98
C MET A 147 6.13 -18.18 24.59
N THR A 148 5.93 -19.14 25.46
CA THR A 148 4.66 -19.28 26.18
C THR A 148 4.59 -18.30 27.35
N ASP A 149 3.37 -17.86 27.66
CA ASP A 149 3.06 -17.08 28.84
C ASP A 149 2.28 -17.95 29.83
N PHE A 150 3.00 -18.52 30.80
CA PHE A 150 2.51 -19.61 31.64
C PHE A 150 1.55 -19.11 32.71
N ASP A 151 1.94 -18.09 33.45
CA ASP A 151 1.12 -17.45 34.48
C ASP A 151 1.57 -16.01 34.74
N ALA A 152 0.75 -15.23 35.40
CA ALA A 152 1.00 -13.83 35.69
C ALA A 152 2.24 -13.58 36.58
N ALA A 153 2.65 -14.54 37.41
CA ALA A 153 3.81 -14.40 38.28
C ALA A 153 5.13 -14.52 37.51
N HIS A 154 5.12 -15.24 36.38
CA HIS A 154 6.31 -15.51 35.58
C HIS A 154 6.32 -14.74 34.24
N GLN A 155 5.28 -13.96 33.96
CA GLN A 155 5.13 -13.18 32.73
C GLN A 155 6.32 -12.23 32.49
N GLU A 156 6.83 -11.56 33.51
CA GLU A 156 7.99 -10.66 33.39
C GLU A 156 9.22 -11.41 32.85
N ILE A 157 9.43 -12.65 33.30
CA ILE A 157 10.57 -13.48 32.87
C ILE A 157 10.40 -13.88 31.41
N ALA A 158 9.19 -14.27 31.00
CA ALA A 158 8.89 -14.59 29.60
C ALA A 158 9.12 -13.38 28.67
N VAL A 159 8.65 -12.20 29.07
CA VAL A 159 8.87 -10.94 28.33
C VAL A 159 10.36 -10.62 28.19
N ARG A 160 11.09 -10.65 29.31
CA ARG A 160 12.53 -10.35 29.35
C ARG A 160 13.34 -11.33 28.51
N THR A 161 13.03 -12.62 28.61
CA THR A 161 13.69 -13.67 27.82
C THR A 161 13.39 -13.50 26.34
N THR A 162 12.14 -13.17 25.99
CA THR A 162 11.76 -12.85 24.61
C THR A 162 12.57 -11.68 24.05
N ALA A 163 12.73 -10.59 24.82
CA ALA A 163 13.52 -9.44 24.38
C ALA A 163 14.98 -9.84 24.10
N ARG A 164 15.61 -10.54 25.03
CA ARG A 164 17.00 -11.02 24.87
C ARG A 164 17.20 -11.94 23.65
N LEU A 165 16.25 -12.84 23.40
CA LEU A 165 16.31 -13.72 22.22
C LEU A 165 16.14 -12.93 20.91
N ARG A 166 15.30 -11.92 20.89
CA ARG A 166 15.14 -11.01 19.74
C ARG A 166 16.40 -10.19 19.49
N GLU A 167 17.03 -9.67 20.53
CA GLU A 167 18.32 -8.98 20.45
C GLU A 167 19.43 -9.90 19.90
N ALA A 168 19.37 -11.19 20.19
CA ALA A 168 20.26 -12.20 19.62
C ALA A 168 19.91 -12.62 18.18
N GLY A 169 18.92 -11.96 17.54
CA GLY A 169 18.55 -12.19 16.15
C GLY A 169 17.53 -13.31 15.92
N LEU A 170 16.96 -13.87 16.98
CA LEU A 170 15.92 -14.90 16.84
C LEU A 170 14.53 -14.27 16.63
N GLN A 171 13.75 -14.87 15.75
CA GLN A 171 12.33 -14.51 15.59
C GLN A 171 11.53 -15.18 16.71
N VAL A 172 11.08 -14.40 17.67
CA VAL A 172 10.31 -14.90 18.83
C VAL A 172 8.94 -14.25 18.86
N ILE A 173 7.91 -15.07 18.91
CA ILE A 173 6.52 -14.65 19.14
C ILE A 173 6.22 -14.90 20.61
N LEU A 174 5.94 -13.86 21.37
CA LEU A 174 5.42 -14.02 22.73
C LEU A 174 3.90 -14.24 22.65
N TYR A 175 3.40 -15.28 23.32
CA TYR A 175 1.96 -15.51 23.38
C TYR A 175 1.29 -14.32 24.11
N PRO A 176 0.16 -13.78 23.60
CA PRO A 176 -0.30 -12.44 24.02
C PRO A 176 -0.97 -12.39 25.40
N GLU A 177 -1.30 -13.51 25.98
CA GLU A 177 -2.04 -13.60 27.24
C GLU A 177 -1.67 -14.86 28.03
N VAL A 178 -1.88 -14.83 29.34
CA VAL A 178 -1.79 -16.02 30.17
C VAL A 178 -2.92 -17.01 29.82
N ASP A 179 -2.57 -18.21 29.41
CA ASP A 179 -3.54 -19.24 29.04
C ASP A 179 -2.98 -20.66 29.27
N LYS A 180 -3.84 -21.66 29.13
CA LYS A 180 -3.44 -23.06 29.25
C LYS A 180 -2.38 -23.42 28.20
N LEU A 181 -1.30 -24.06 28.62
CA LEU A 181 -0.18 -24.45 27.75
C LEU A 181 -0.64 -25.20 26.50
N ALA A 182 -1.64 -26.09 26.61
CA ALA A 182 -2.17 -26.82 25.46
C ALA A 182 -2.76 -25.91 24.38
N LYS A 183 -3.40 -24.80 24.78
CA LYS A 183 -3.94 -23.81 23.82
C LYS A 183 -2.82 -23.04 23.13
N GLN A 184 -1.80 -22.66 23.87
CA GLN A 184 -0.61 -21.98 23.35
C GLN A 184 0.17 -22.87 22.37
N LEU A 185 0.35 -24.14 22.66
CA LEU A 185 1.00 -25.11 21.75
C LEU A 185 0.17 -25.33 20.47
N LYS A 186 -1.16 -25.40 20.59
CA LYS A 186 -2.04 -25.46 19.40
C LYS A 186 -1.94 -24.20 18.54
N TYR A 187 -1.77 -23.05 19.18
CA TYR A 187 -1.51 -21.80 18.45
C TYR A 187 -0.17 -21.84 17.75
N ALA A 188 0.91 -22.29 18.41
CA ALA A 188 2.23 -22.47 17.83
C ALA A 188 2.21 -23.35 16.56
N ASP A 189 1.51 -24.47 16.64
CA ASP A 189 1.30 -25.38 15.50
C ASP A 189 0.55 -24.68 14.34
N ARG A 190 -0.52 -23.97 14.67
CA ARG A 190 -1.32 -23.23 13.68
C ARG A 190 -0.53 -22.16 12.92
N ILE A 191 0.35 -21.42 13.62
CA ILE A 191 1.20 -20.38 13.00
C ILE A 191 2.46 -20.96 12.37
N GLY A 192 2.71 -22.28 12.53
CA GLY A 192 3.81 -23.01 11.89
C GLY A 192 5.19 -22.69 12.44
N VAL A 193 5.32 -22.28 13.70
CA VAL A 193 6.64 -22.19 14.36
C VAL A 193 7.16 -23.57 14.68
N ARG A 194 8.49 -23.74 14.57
CA ARG A 194 9.13 -25.03 14.81
C ARG A 194 9.18 -25.42 16.27
N CYS A 195 9.42 -24.45 17.14
CA CYS A 195 9.63 -24.72 18.57
C CYS A 195 8.78 -23.81 19.43
N ALA A 196 8.39 -24.32 20.60
CA ALA A 196 7.84 -23.51 21.69
C ALA A 196 8.80 -23.54 22.88
N LEU A 197 8.99 -22.38 23.50
CA LEU A 197 9.77 -22.20 24.72
C LEU A 197 8.81 -22.10 25.89
N VAL A 198 9.00 -22.94 26.88
CA VAL A 198 8.17 -22.96 28.09
C VAL A 198 9.01 -22.54 29.29
N ILE A 199 8.54 -21.53 30.00
CA ILE A 199 9.12 -21.08 31.28
C ILE A 199 7.98 -21.03 32.28
N GLY A 200 7.89 -22.05 33.14
CA GLY A 200 6.96 -22.13 34.26
C GLY A 200 7.70 -22.08 35.59
N PRO A 201 7.01 -22.34 36.71
CA PRO A 201 7.61 -22.29 38.03
C PRO A 201 8.86 -23.17 38.20
N ASP A 202 8.86 -24.38 37.64
CA ASP A 202 9.96 -25.33 37.73
C ASP A 202 11.17 -24.86 36.96
N GLU A 203 10.94 -24.31 35.74
CA GLU A 203 11.99 -23.78 34.92
C GLU A 203 12.63 -22.53 35.54
N VAL A 204 11.83 -21.68 36.17
CA VAL A 204 12.33 -20.50 36.91
C VAL A 204 13.18 -20.92 38.07
N ALA A 205 12.71 -21.86 38.88
CA ALA A 205 13.45 -22.39 40.05
C ALA A 205 14.76 -23.07 39.65
N GLY A 206 14.76 -23.77 38.49
CA GLY A 206 15.92 -24.45 37.94
C GLY A 206 16.82 -23.56 37.07
N ASN A 207 16.45 -22.28 36.80
CA ASN A 207 17.12 -21.40 35.86
C ASN A 207 17.30 -22.06 34.46
N THR A 208 16.26 -22.70 33.99
CA THR A 208 16.21 -23.46 32.72
C THR A 208 15.06 -22.96 31.84
N VAL A 209 15.03 -23.46 30.61
CA VAL A 209 13.91 -23.30 29.67
C VAL A 209 13.65 -24.64 28.99
N VAL A 210 12.40 -25.04 28.91
CA VAL A 210 12.03 -26.21 28.13
C VAL A 210 11.80 -25.81 26.68
N ILE A 211 12.51 -26.46 25.76
CA ILE A 211 12.33 -26.29 24.32
C ILE A 211 11.51 -27.46 23.80
N LYS A 212 10.32 -27.20 23.31
CA LYS A 212 9.45 -28.20 22.71
C LYS A 212 9.54 -28.12 21.19
N ASP A 213 10.09 -29.14 20.55
CA ASP A 213 10.10 -29.25 19.07
C ASP A 213 8.73 -29.76 18.60
N LEU A 214 7.99 -28.89 17.92
CA LEU A 214 6.63 -29.19 17.44
C LEU A 214 6.66 -30.02 16.15
N ALA A 215 7.75 -29.98 15.40
CA ALA A 215 7.93 -30.80 14.20
C ALA A 215 8.21 -32.26 14.54
N ALA A 216 9.00 -32.50 15.59
CA ALA A 216 9.34 -33.83 16.06
C ALA A 216 8.23 -34.45 16.94
N ARG A 217 7.21 -33.68 17.33
CA ARG A 217 6.19 -34.08 18.33
C ARG A 217 6.78 -34.57 19.65
N GLN A 218 7.95 -34.07 20.02
CA GLN A 218 8.66 -34.32 21.26
C GLN A 218 8.66 -33.11 22.18
#